data_dacfa3882fb3452827e61ff9c4bfcce4
#
_entry.id   dacfa3882fb3452827e61ff9c4bfcce4
#
_cell.length_a   1.000
_cell.length_b   1.000
_cell.length_c   1.000
_cell.angle_alpha   90.00
_cell.angle_beta   90.00
_cell.angle_gamma   90.00
#
_symmetry.space_group_name_H-M   'P 1'
#
loop_
_entity.id
_entity.type
_entity.pdbx_description
1 polymer ?
#
loop_
_entity_poly.entity_id
_entity_poly.type
_entity_poly.pdbx_seq_one_letter_code
_entity_poly.pdbx_strand_id
1 'polypeptide(L)'
;MKKNEAMGIFEKIITIVKIICVIFLICLVTILAIQRFSNNDFAIAGIRIFNVATGSMEPVYNVGDVLIVKEVEPDTLRVGDDITYLGKEDTFAGKVITHRIIRVEKTSLGKRFQTQGVANDSPDPLVDQSQVYGKVLGKSTILTLLTGLTQNMGLFYAIIFVPVGVLMFLQIKDHIDSKYEDDEDDDEYEDDDEYEDDDEYDDEDDDEYEDEEDDDDEYEDDEEEDDEE
;
A
#
# COMPACT_ATOMS: atom_id res chain seq x y z
N MET A 1 -22.65 30.62 24.19
CA MET A 1 -21.95 29.56 24.96
C MET A 1 -22.11 28.15 24.36
N LYS A 2 -23.31 27.58 24.17
CA LYS A 2 -23.44 26.21 23.61
C LYS A 2 -22.93 26.01 22.17
N LYS A 3 -22.96 27.04 21.30
CA LYS A 3 -22.55 26.94 19.91
C LYS A 3 -21.02 26.84 19.79
N ASN A 4 -20.27 27.54 20.63
CA ASN A 4 -18.81 27.53 20.61
C ASN A 4 -18.21 26.24 21.20
N GLU A 5 -18.90 25.60 22.17
CA GLU A 5 -18.51 24.29 22.70
C GLU A 5 -18.71 23.17 21.65
N ALA A 6 -19.82 23.23 20.88
CA ALA A 6 -20.09 22.27 19.82
C ALA A 6 -19.06 22.38 18.66
N MET A 7 -18.64 23.60 18.32
CA MET A 7 -17.63 23.89 17.28
C MET A 7 -16.26 23.34 17.68
N GLY A 8 -15.84 23.56 18.92
CA GLY A 8 -14.57 23.00 19.42
C GLY A 8 -14.54 21.47 19.55
N ILE A 9 -15.69 20.84 19.76
CA ILE A 9 -15.82 19.36 19.73
C ILE A 9 -15.67 18.84 18.29
N PHE A 10 -16.29 19.52 17.32
CA PHE A 10 -16.23 19.15 15.91
C PHE A 10 -14.79 19.23 15.35
N GLU A 11 -14.04 20.29 15.65
CA GLU A 11 -12.63 20.44 15.28
C GLU A 11 -11.75 19.33 15.87
N LYS A 12 -11.99 18.97 17.13
CA LYS A 12 -11.27 17.85 17.76
C LYS A 12 -11.57 16.52 17.07
N ILE A 13 -12.82 16.28 16.66
CA ILE A 13 -13.20 15.07 15.92
C ILE A 13 -12.50 15.04 14.58
N ILE A 14 -12.47 16.15 13.82
CA ILE A 14 -11.75 16.25 12.54
C ILE A 14 -10.27 15.95 12.72
N THR A 15 -9.63 16.53 13.73
CA THR A 15 -8.21 16.28 14.04
C THR A 15 -7.95 14.79 14.35
N ILE A 16 -8.81 14.16 15.13
CA ILE A 16 -8.71 12.73 15.42
C ILE A 16 -8.86 11.90 14.14
N VAL A 17 -9.81 12.22 13.27
CA VAL A 17 -10.00 11.53 11.98
C VAL A 17 -8.76 11.67 11.10
N LYS A 18 -8.17 12.87 11.00
CA LYS A 18 -6.92 13.10 10.27
C LYS A 18 -5.78 12.21 10.78
N ILE A 19 -5.58 12.17 12.10
CA ILE A 19 -4.55 11.35 12.74
C ILE A 19 -4.77 9.86 12.44
N ILE A 20 -6.00 9.37 12.57
CA ILE A 20 -6.35 7.96 12.27
C ILE A 20 -6.07 7.63 10.81
N CYS A 21 -6.46 8.49 9.86
CA CYS A 21 -6.18 8.29 8.44
C CYS A 21 -4.67 8.25 8.14
N VAL A 22 -3.88 9.14 8.74
CA VAL A 22 -2.42 9.15 8.56
C VAL A 22 -1.78 7.87 9.11
N ILE A 23 -2.15 7.46 10.32
CA ILE A 23 -1.66 6.21 10.91
C ILE A 23 -2.02 5.02 10.04
N PHE A 24 -3.26 4.95 9.55
CA PHE A 24 -3.73 3.89 8.66
C PHE A 24 -2.89 3.84 7.36
N LEU A 25 -2.64 4.98 6.72
CA LEU A 25 -1.83 5.05 5.51
C LEU A 25 -0.38 4.63 5.76
N ILE A 26 0.23 5.04 6.87
CA ILE A 26 1.59 4.62 7.26
C ILE A 26 1.63 3.10 7.46
N CYS A 27 0.67 2.52 8.19
CA CYS A 27 0.58 1.08 8.38
C CYS A 27 0.42 0.34 7.04
N LEU A 28 -0.44 0.84 6.15
CA LEU A 28 -0.67 0.26 4.83
C LEU A 28 0.60 0.26 3.98
N VAL A 29 1.29 1.40 3.88
CA VAL A 29 2.55 1.52 3.14
C VAL A 29 3.63 0.60 3.72
N THR A 30 3.71 0.51 5.05
CA THR A 30 4.66 -0.37 5.73
C THR A 30 4.39 -1.84 5.40
N ILE A 31 3.12 -2.28 5.43
CA ILE A 31 2.72 -3.65 5.07
C ILE A 31 3.08 -3.94 3.60
N LEU A 32 2.77 -3.03 2.67
CA LEU A 32 3.09 -3.19 1.25
C LEU A 32 4.60 -3.23 1.01
N ALA A 33 5.38 -2.41 1.73
CA ALA A 33 6.83 -2.42 1.66
C ALA A 33 7.40 -3.76 2.16
N ILE A 34 6.93 -4.25 3.30
CA ILE A 34 7.33 -5.56 3.83
C ILE A 34 7.02 -6.67 2.82
N GLN A 35 5.82 -6.67 2.22
CA GLN A 35 5.44 -7.66 1.20
C GLN A 35 6.32 -7.57 -0.05
N ARG A 36 6.72 -6.36 -0.46
CA ARG A 36 7.54 -6.16 -1.66
C ARG A 36 8.99 -6.58 -1.47
N PHE A 37 9.55 -6.33 -0.28
CA PHE A 37 10.96 -6.63 0.03
C PHE A 37 11.16 -8.01 0.65
N SER A 38 10.11 -8.64 1.19
CA SER A 38 10.18 -9.98 1.77
C SER A 38 9.96 -11.04 0.70
N ASN A 39 11.03 -11.54 0.16
CA ASN A 39 11.06 -12.68 -0.79
C ASN A 39 10.68 -14.01 -0.11
N ASN A 40 9.61 -14.07 0.68
CA ASN A 40 9.20 -15.22 1.50
C ASN A 40 10.23 -15.69 2.56
N ASP A 41 11.38 -15.03 2.67
CA ASP A 41 12.43 -15.39 3.64
C ASP A 41 12.26 -14.74 4.99
N PHE A 42 11.28 -13.83 5.14
CA PHE A 42 11.07 -13.12 6.38
C PHE A 42 10.24 -13.94 7.37
N ALA A 43 10.88 -14.39 8.44
CA ALA A 43 10.22 -15.02 9.57
C ALA A 43 10.15 -14.07 10.75
N ILE A 44 8.96 -13.83 11.31
CA ILE A 44 8.80 -13.10 12.57
C ILE A 44 8.63 -14.14 13.68
N ALA A 45 9.58 -14.18 14.61
CA ALA A 45 9.57 -15.13 15.72
C ALA A 45 9.38 -16.60 15.28
N GLY A 46 10.00 -16.98 14.15
CA GLY A 46 9.88 -18.33 13.59
C GLY A 46 8.54 -18.64 12.90
N ILE A 47 7.72 -17.62 12.66
CA ILE A 47 6.44 -17.75 11.93
C ILE A 47 6.60 -17.13 10.55
N ARG A 48 6.19 -17.88 9.51
CA ARG A 48 6.12 -17.44 8.12
C ARG A 48 4.68 -17.51 7.63
N ILE A 49 4.35 -16.69 6.65
CA ILE A 49 3.01 -16.60 6.07
C ILE A 49 3.13 -16.90 4.57
N PHE A 50 2.36 -17.88 4.09
CA PHE A 50 2.34 -18.27 2.68
C PHE A 50 0.92 -18.25 2.13
N ASN A 51 0.79 -17.85 0.87
CA ASN A 51 -0.49 -17.90 0.16
C ASN A 51 -0.54 -19.18 -0.70
N VAL A 52 -1.66 -19.90 -0.64
CA VAL A 52 -1.91 -21.10 -1.46
C VAL A 52 -2.19 -20.68 -2.91
N ALA A 53 -1.27 -21.03 -3.81
CA ALA A 53 -1.36 -20.65 -5.22
C ALA A 53 -2.03 -21.72 -6.10
N THR A 54 -2.07 -22.99 -5.67
CA THR A 54 -2.57 -24.14 -6.46
C THR A 54 -3.47 -25.02 -5.62
N GLY A 55 -4.33 -25.80 -6.29
CA GLY A 55 -5.29 -26.71 -5.65
C GLY A 55 -4.70 -28.04 -5.17
N SER A 56 -3.37 -28.25 -5.17
CA SER A 56 -2.75 -29.52 -4.81
C SER A 56 -3.08 -30.03 -3.38
N MET A 57 -3.50 -29.12 -2.50
CA MET A 57 -3.89 -29.44 -1.11
C MET A 57 -5.40 -29.39 -0.86
N GLU A 58 -6.20 -29.21 -1.89
CA GLU A 58 -7.67 -29.26 -1.75
C GLU A 58 -8.14 -30.65 -1.33
N PRO A 59 -9.18 -30.74 -0.52
CA PRO A 59 -10.02 -29.67 0.06
C PRO A 59 -9.48 -29.10 1.39
N VAL A 60 -8.29 -29.51 1.85
CA VAL A 60 -7.72 -29.08 3.14
C VAL A 60 -7.38 -27.60 3.13
N TYR A 61 -6.67 -27.17 2.10
CA TYR A 61 -6.34 -25.77 1.81
C TYR A 61 -6.76 -25.43 0.39
N ASN A 62 -7.56 -24.38 0.23
CA ASN A 62 -8.04 -23.92 -1.08
C ASN A 62 -7.13 -22.85 -1.65
N VAL A 63 -7.17 -22.66 -2.96
CA VAL A 63 -6.47 -21.55 -3.63
C VAL A 63 -6.90 -20.23 -3.01
N GLY A 64 -5.92 -19.39 -2.66
CA GLY A 64 -6.13 -18.10 -1.99
C GLY A 64 -6.12 -18.16 -0.46
N ASP A 65 -6.17 -19.36 0.16
CA ASP A 65 -5.99 -19.49 1.61
C ASP A 65 -4.61 -19.00 2.03
N VAL A 66 -4.52 -18.36 3.19
CA VAL A 66 -3.27 -17.91 3.81
C VAL A 66 -2.90 -18.84 4.93
N LEU A 67 -1.73 -19.48 4.81
CA LEU A 67 -1.20 -20.44 5.75
C LEU A 67 -0.25 -19.80 6.75
N ILE A 68 -0.37 -20.19 8.01
CA ILE A 68 0.59 -19.88 9.07
C ILE A 68 1.51 -21.06 9.23
N VAL A 69 2.80 -20.84 8.97
CA VAL A 69 3.85 -21.88 9.03
C VAL A 69 4.81 -21.53 10.14
N LYS A 70 5.07 -22.49 11.03
CA LYS A 70 6.02 -22.34 12.12
C LYS A 70 7.28 -23.14 11.83
N GLU A 71 8.42 -22.48 11.95
CA GLU A 71 9.72 -23.13 11.92
C GLU A 71 9.82 -24.11 13.11
N VAL A 72 10.19 -25.36 12.83
CA VAL A 72 10.28 -26.43 13.82
C VAL A 72 11.53 -27.26 13.56
N GLU A 73 12.04 -27.88 14.62
CA GLU A 73 13.12 -28.85 14.48
C GLU A 73 12.69 -30.01 13.57
N PRO A 74 13.48 -30.36 12.53
CA PRO A 74 13.13 -31.42 11.59
C PRO A 74 12.85 -32.77 12.27
N ASP A 75 13.44 -32.99 13.44
CA ASP A 75 13.25 -34.21 14.23
C ASP A 75 11.84 -34.36 14.83
N THR A 76 11.11 -33.27 14.90
CA THR A 76 9.72 -33.28 15.39
C THR A 76 8.71 -33.61 14.30
N LEU A 77 9.09 -33.51 13.02
CA LEU A 77 8.22 -33.78 11.88
C LEU A 77 7.91 -35.27 11.72
N ARG A 78 6.67 -35.56 11.39
CA ARG A 78 6.11 -36.94 11.28
C ARG A 78 5.24 -37.06 10.04
N VAL A 79 4.99 -38.31 9.65
CA VAL A 79 3.98 -38.63 8.64
C VAL A 79 2.62 -38.09 9.05
N GLY A 80 1.95 -37.44 8.11
CA GLY A 80 0.67 -36.74 8.30
C GLY A 80 0.80 -35.24 8.59
N ASP A 81 2.01 -34.71 8.87
CA ASP A 81 2.24 -33.29 9.00
C ASP A 81 2.24 -32.61 7.64
N ASP A 82 1.61 -31.47 7.55
CA ASP A 82 1.69 -30.59 6.38
C ASP A 82 2.90 -29.67 6.56
N ILE A 83 3.83 -29.65 5.60
CA ILE A 83 5.05 -28.85 5.63
C ILE A 83 5.14 -27.95 4.41
N THR A 84 5.75 -26.78 4.61
CA THR A 84 6.13 -25.87 3.52
C THR A 84 7.63 -25.96 3.32
N TYR A 85 8.06 -26.11 2.07
CA TYR A 85 9.47 -26.28 1.71
C TYR A 85 9.80 -25.64 0.36
N LEU A 86 11.09 -25.41 0.13
CA LEU A 86 11.62 -24.94 -1.17
C LEU A 86 11.92 -26.15 -2.06
N GLY A 87 11.24 -26.24 -3.18
CA GLY A 87 11.52 -27.24 -4.21
C GLY A 87 12.88 -27.00 -4.87
N LYS A 88 13.65 -28.05 -5.07
CA LYS A 88 14.98 -27.98 -5.75
C LYS A 88 15.05 -28.77 -7.05
N GLU A 89 14.14 -29.71 -7.25
CA GLU A 89 14.18 -30.63 -8.37
C GLU A 89 13.00 -30.46 -9.32
N ASP A 90 13.19 -30.80 -10.57
CA ASP A 90 12.18 -30.85 -11.63
C ASP A 90 11.33 -29.58 -11.74
N THR A 91 10.05 -29.75 -11.91
CA THR A 91 9.03 -28.69 -12.04
C THR A 91 8.85 -27.87 -10.76
N PHE A 92 9.43 -28.32 -9.64
CA PHE A 92 9.36 -27.66 -8.33
C PHE A 92 10.51 -26.72 -8.06
N ALA A 93 11.57 -26.72 -8.88
CA ALA A 93 12.77 -25.91 -8.66
C ALA A 93 12.46 -24.43 -8.44
N GLY A 94 12.88 -23.89 -7.29
CA GLY A 94 12.70 -22.50 -6.90
C GLY A 94 11.26 -22.12 -6.46
N LYS A 95 10.35 -23.10 -6.38
CA LYS A 95 8.98 -22.86 -5.91
C LYS A 95 8.83 -23.22 -4.44
N VAL A 96 8.03 -22.44 -3.74
CA VAL A 96 7.58 -22.75 -2.38
C VAL A 96 6.35 -23.65 -2.49
N ILE A 97 6.43 -24.82 -1.86
CA ILE A 97 5.45 -25.89 -1.94
C ILE A 97 4.96 -26.23 -0.55
N THR A 98 3.67 -26.46 -0.41
CA THR A 98 3.06 -26.98 0.83
C THR A 98 2.39 -28.28 0.54
N HIS A 99 2.91 -29.38 1.07
CA HIS A 99 2.37 -30.74 0.89
C HIS A 99 2.44 -31.53 2.19
N ARG A 100 1.74 -32.67 2.22
CA ARG A 100 1.68 -33.59 3.38
C ARG A 100 2.81 -34.59 3.35
N ILE A 101 3.47 -34.79 4.49
CA ILE A 101 4.48 -35.82 4.64
C ILE A 101 3.78 -37.19 4.60
N ILE A 102 4.16 -38.04 3.63
CA ILE A 102 3.68 -39.42 3.51
C ILE A 102 4.73 -40.44 3.99
N ARG A 103 6.02 -40.06 4.00
CA ARG A 103 7.11 -40.91 4.46
C ARG A 103 8.25 -40.11 5.01
N VAL A 104 8.91 -40.62 6.05
CA VAL A 104 10.12 -40.04 6.65
C VAL A 104 11.27 -41.01 6.54
N GLU A 105 12.37 -40.62 5.95
CA GLU A 105 13.61 -41.39 5.85
C GLU A 105 14.67 -40.77 6.76
N LYS A 106 15.39 -41.63 7.50
CA LYS A 106 16.58 -41.21 8.26
C LYS A 106 17.81 -41.57 7.48
N THR A 107 18.65 -40.60 7.26
CA THR A 107 19.95 -40.76 6.57
C THR A 107 21.09 -40.37 7.50
N SER A 108 22.33 -40.67 7.11
CA SER A 108 23.53 -40.20 7.84
C SER A 108 23.70 -38.68 7.86
N LEU A 109 23.03 -38.00 6.95
CA LEU A 109 23.06 -36.52 6.79
C LEU A 109 21.84 -35.80 7.38
N GLY A 110 20.93 -36.54 8.02
CA GLY A 110 19.71 -36.02 8.60
C GLY A 110 18.46 -36.67 8.04
N LYS A 111 17.30 -36.04 8.20
CA LYS A 111 16.03 -36.56 7.71
C LYS A 111 15.72 -36.07 6.29
N ARG A 112 15.07 -36.96 5.53
CA ARG A 112 14.44 -36.65 4.24
C ARG A 112 12.95 -36.97 4.33
N PHE A 113 12.15 -36.18 3.67
CA PHE A 113 10.69 -36.30 3.70
C PHE A 113 10.19 -36.58 2.28
N GLN A 114 9.36 -37.60 2.13
CA GLN A 114 8.56 -37.73 0.93
C GLN A 114 7.21 -37.10 1.19
N THR A 115 6.85 -36.16 0.34
CA THR A 115 5.60 -35.39 0.46
C THR A 115 4.68 -35.73 -0.71
N GLN A 116 3.41 -35.37 -0.56
CA GLN A 116 2.40 -35.47 -1.61
C GLN A 116 1.30 -34.45 -1.35
N GLY A 117 0.86 -33.75 -2.41
CA GLY A 117 -0.36 -32.97 -2.34
C GLY A 117 -1.57 -33.82 -2.13
N VAL A 118 -2.51 -33.40 -1.30
CA VAL A 118 -3.72 -34.17 -0.97
C VAL A 118 -4.55 -34.51 -2.22
N ALA A 119 -4.57 -33.57 -3.18
CA ALA A 119 -5.27 -33.74 -4.46
C ALA A 119 -4.38 -34.32 -5.58
N ASN A 120 -3.12 -34.71 -5.29
CA ASN A 120 -2.21 -35.25 -6.29
C ASN A 120 -2.22 -36.79 -6.28
N ASP A 121 -2.11 -37.39 -7.46
CA ASP A 121 -2.04 -38.83 -7.61
C ASP A 121 -0.65 -39.44 -7.34
N SER A 122 0.39 -38.59 -7.41
CA SER A 122 1.79 -39.04 -7.34
C SER A 122 2.54 -38.32 -6.22
N PRO A 123 3.45 -39.04 -5.54
CA PRO A 123 4.36 -38.45 -4.56
C PRO A 123 5.34 -37.46 -5.21
N ASP A 124 5.78 -36.50 -4.42
CA ASP A 124 6.83 -35.58 -4.80
C ASP A 124 8.22 -36.20 -4.71
N PRO A 125 9.25 -35.61 -5.32
CA PRO A 125 10.64 -35.93 -5.04
C PRO A 125 10.95 -35.82 -3.54
N LEU A 126 12.02 -36.50 -3.10
CA LEU A 126 12.45 -36.46 -1.70
C LEU A 126 12.96 -35.04 -1.33
N VAL A 127 12.46 -34.55 -0.23
CA VAL A 127 12.79 -33.21 0.31
C VAL A 127 13.79 -33.36 1.45
N ASP A 128 14.95 -32.71 1.36
CA ASP A 128 15.92 -32.67 2.44
C ASP A 128 15.43 -31.74 3.58
N GLN A 129 15.80 -32.07 4.81
CA GLN A 129 15.41 -31.26 5.98
C GLN A 129 15.84 -29.77 5.85
N SER A 130 16.91 -29.47 5.12
CA SER A 130 17.39 -28.09 4.89
C SER A 130 16.51 -27.27 3.94
N GLN A 131 15.57 -27.93 3.24
CA GLN A 131 14.64 -27.27 2.33
C GLN A 131 13.35 -26.84 3.06
N VAL A 132 13.11 -27.36 4.26
CA VAL A 132 11.86 -27.18 4.99
C VAL A 132 11.84 -25.81 5.69
N TYR A 133 10.86 -24.99 5.34
CA TYR A 133 10.60 -23.72 6.02
C TYR A 133 9.90 -23.93 7.36
N GLY A 134 9.08 -24.98 7.48
CA GLY A 134 8.39 -25.28 8.73
C GLY A 134 7.12 -26.13 8.54
N LYS A 135 6.44 -26.35 9.65
CA LYS A 135 5.16 -27.06 9.73
C LYS A 135 4.00 -26.08 9.64
N VAL A 136 2.99 -26.42 8.86
CA VAL A 136 1.74 -25.65 8.78
C VAL A 136 0.97 -25.83 10.09
N LEU A 137 0.68 -24.71 10.75
CA LEU A 137 -0.18 -24.70 11.95
C LEU A 137 -1.65 -24.67 11.56
N GLY A 138 -1.97 -24.12 10.40
CA GLY A 138 -3.30 -23.99 9.85
C GLY A 138 -3.44 -22.79 8.92
N LYS A 139 -4.68 -22.56 8.45
CA LYS A 139 -5.01 -21.38 7.66
C LYS A 139 -5.61 -20.28 8.52
N SER A 140 -5.33 -19.01 8.17
CA SER A 140 -5.88 -17.85 8.82
C SER A 140 -7.02 -17.26 8.00
N THR A 141 -8.24 -17.38 8.45
CA THR A 141 -9.42 -16.79 7.78
C THR A 141 -9.32 -15.27 7.67
N ILE A 142 -8.77 -14.60 8.70
CA ILE A 142 -8.62 -13.14 8.70
C ILE A 142 -7.62 -12.70 7.63
N LEU A 143 -6.45 -13.35 7.55
CA LEU A 143 -5.46 -13.03 6.52
C LEU A 143 -5.95 -13.38 5.12
N THR A 144 -6.68 -14.50 4.97
CA THR A 144 -7.31 -14.88 3.69
C THR A 144 -8.31 -13.82 3.22
N LEU A 145 -9.15 -13.29 4.11
CA LEU A 145 -10.05 -12.19 3.77
C LEU A 145 -9.30 -10.91 3.39
N LEU A 146 -8.25 -10.54 4.13
CA LEU A 146 -7.43 -9.36 3.84
C LEU A 146 -6.73 -9.49 2.48
N THR A 147 -6.16 -10.65 2.15
CA THR A 147 -5.55 -10.87 0.83
C THR A 147 -6.59 -10.85 -0.28
N GLY A 148 -7.80 -11.38 -0.05
CA GLY A 148 -8.92 -11.28 -1.00
C GLY A 148 -9.31 -9.83 -1.31
N LEU A 149 -9.28 -8.93 -0.31
CA LEU A 149 -9.52 -7.50 -0.53
C LEU A 149 -8.44 -6.85 -1.41
N THR A 150 -7.18 -7.22 -1.24
CA THR A 150 -6.06 -6.67 -2.03
C THR A 150 -5.96 -7.24 -3.44
N GLN A 151 -6.51 -8.42 -3.69
CA GLN A 151 -6.58 -9.03 -5.04
C GLN A 151 -7.64 -8.36 -5.92
N ASN A 152 -8.66 -7.76 -5.33
CA ASN A 152 -9.64 -6.97 -6.07
C ASN A 152 -9.07 -5.57 -6.34
N MET A 153 -8.71 -5.31 -7.59
CA MET A 153 -8.07 -4.05 -8.00
C MET A 153 -8.88 -2.81 -7.62
N GLY A 154 -10.21 -2.87 -7.75
CA GLY A 154 -11.10 -1.77 -7.36
C GLY A 154 -11.10 -1.51 -5.86
N LEU A 155 -11.18 -2.56 -5.04
CA LEU A 155 -11.11 -2.44 -3.58
C LEU A 155 -9.72 -1.99 -3.11
N PHE A 156 -8.67 -2.48 -3.74
CA PHE A 156 -7.30 -2.05 -3.44
C PHE A 156 -7.12 -0.54 -3.64
N TYR A 157 -7.55 -0.02 -4.79
CA TYR A 157 -7.51 1.42 -5.05
C TYR A 157 -8.42 2.20 -4.10
N ALA A 158 -9.62 1.71 -3.80
CA ALA A 158 -10.52 2.37 -2.87
C ALA A 158 -9.91 2.50 -1.46
N ILE A 159 -9.25 1.45 -0.95
CA ILE A 159 -8.59 1.46 0.36
C ILE A 159 -7.48 2.52 0.44
N ILE A 160 -6.81 2.81 -0.68
CA ILE A 160 -5.75 3.83 -0.74
C ILE A 160 -6.34 5.23 -0.97
N PHE A 161 -7.18 5.39 -2.01
CA PHE A 161 -7.60 6.71 -2.46
C PHE A 161 -8.70 7.33 -1.60
N VAL A 162 -9.57 6.53 -0.96
CA VAL A 162 -10.62 7.08 -0.09
C VAL A 162 -10.02 7.84 1.11
N PRO A 163 -9.10 7.28 1.92
CA PRO A 163 -8.52 8.04 3.03
C PRO A 163 -7.66 9.23 2.56
N VAL A 164 -6.97 9.10 1.41
CA VAL A 164 -6.24 10.23 0.83
C VAL A 164 -7.20 11.35 0.40
N GLY A 165 -8.30 11.01 -0.26
CA GLY A 165 -9.33 11.98 -0.67
C GLY A 165 -9.97 12.67 0.53
N VAL A 166 -10.26 11.93 1.61
CA VAL A 166 -10.77 12.50 2.86
C VAL A 166 -9.78 13.48 3.47
N LEU A 167 -8.47 13.12 3.52
CA LEU A 167 -7.44 14.03 4.03
C LEU A 167 -7.33 15.30 3.20
N MET A 168 -7.31 15.17 1.87
CA MET A 168 -7.28 16.33 0.96
C MET A 168 -8.50 17.23 1.16
N PHE A 169 -9.71 16.65 1.22
CA PHE A 169 -10.93 17.41 1.44
C PHE A 169 -10.90 18.18 2.76
N LEU A 170 -10.45 17.53 3.85
CA LEU A 170 -10.35 18.17 5.16
C LEU A 170 -9.29 19.28 5.19
N GLN A 171 -8.17 19.12 4.47
CA GLN A 171 -7.12 20.17 4.35
C GLN A 171 -7.60 21.36 3.55
N ILE A 172 -8.29 21.13 2.42
CA ILE A 172 -8.84 22.22 1.59
C ILE A 172 -9.87 23.00 2.40
N LYS A 173 -10.75 22.30 3.13
CA LYS A 173 -11.73 22.96 3.98
C LYS A 173 -11.07 23.86 5.03
N ASP A 174 -10.07 23.36 5.78
CA ASP A 174 -9.36 24.17 6.78
C ASP A 174 -8.67 25.39 6.15
N HIS A 175 -8.12 25.24 4.94
CA HIS A 175 -7.47 26.35 4.25
C HIS A 175 -8.47 27.41 3.79
N ILE A 176 -9.66 26.98 3.35
CA ILE A 176 -10.74 27.89 2.97
C ILE A 176 -11.28 28.63 4.20
N ASP A 177 -11.55 27.90 5.28
CA ASP A 177 -12.08 28.46 6.52
C ASP A 177 -11.10 29.50 7.12
N SER A 178 -9.78 29.24 7.10
CA SER A 178 -8.75 30.20 7.57
C SER A 178 -8.68 31.47 6.72
N LYS A 179 -8.91 31.37 5.41
CA LYS A 179 -8.86 32.53 4.53
C LYS A 179 -10.05 33.48 4.74
N TYR A 180 -11.23 32.93 5.06
CA TYR A 180 -12.40 33.74 5.36
C TYR A 180 -12.31 34.43 6.74
N GLU A 181 -11.59 33.85 7.72
CA GLU A 181 -11.33 34.51 9.01
C GLU A 181 -10.36 35.68 8.87
N ASP A 182 -9.34 35.59 7.99
CA ASP A 182 -8.38 36.67 7.74
C ASP A 182 -9.03 37.87 6.99
N ASP A 183 -10.03 37.62 6.12
CA ASP A 183 -10.74 38.68 5.37
C ASP A 183 -11.77 39.41 6.26
N GLU A 184 -12.26 38.85 7.38
CA GLU A 184 -13.18 39.53 8.32
C GLU A 184 -12.45 40.45 9.32
N ASP A 185 -11.13 40.28 9.55
CA ASP A 185 -10.36 41.11 10.47
C ASP A 185 -9.82 42.38 9.79
N ASP A 186 -9.78 42.44 8.44
CA ASP A 186 -9.32 43.61 7.68
C ASP A 186 -10.41 44.68 7.44
N ASP A 187 -11.70 44.31 7.64
CA ASP A 187 -12.83 45.27 7.42
C ASP A 187 -13.21 46.09 8.68
N GLU A 188 -12.53 45.97 9.81
CA GLU A 188 -12.86 46.69 11.06
C GLU A 188 -12.07 47.98 11.30
N TYR A 189 -11.24 48.45 10.32
CA TYR A 189 -10.46 49.69 10.45
C TYR A 189 -10.68 50.70 9.34
N GLU A 190 -11.92 50.91 8.88
CA GLU A 190 -12.29 52.09 8.08
C GLU A 190 -13.56 52.71 8.65
N ASP A 191 -13.38 53.54 9.70
CA ASP A 191 -14.21 54.72 9.98
C ASP A 191 -13.51 55.55 11.04
N ASP A 192 -13.09 56.70 10.63
CA ASP A 192 -12.93 58.00 11.25
C ASP A 192 -11.62 58.67 10.82
N ASP A 193 -11.70 59.47 9.80
CA ASP A 193 -11.07 60.82 9.80
C ASP A 193 -11.64 61.64 8.65
N GLU A 194 -12.74 62.39 8.96
CA GLU A 194 -13.12 63.62 8.28
C GLU A 194 -12.02 64.66 8.46
N TYR A 195 -11.31 65.02 7.42
CA TYR A 195 -10.72 66.34 7.29
C TYR A 195 -11.04 66.93 5.92
N GLU A 196 -11.93 67.91 5.94
CA GLU A 196 -12.04 68.99 4.95
C GLU A 196 -10.70 69.69 4.88
N ASP A 197 -10.17 69.86 3.69
CA ASP A 197 -9.56 71.16 3.28
C ASP A 197 -9.42 71.27 1.76
N ASP A 198 -10.04 72.31 1.26
CA ASP A 198 -9.87 72.96 -0.05
C ASP A 198 -8.40 73.18 -0.38
N ASP A 199 -8.01 72.84 -1.64
CA ASP A 199 -7.25 73.80 -2.45
C ASP A 199 -7.16 73.35 -3.91
N GLU A 200 -7.69 74.19 -4.80
CA GLU A 200 -7.49 74.29 -6.24
C GLU A 200 -6.01 74.37 -6.59
N TYR A 201 -5.53 73.63 -7.53
CA TYR A 201 -4.59 74.01 -8.54
C TYR A 201 -4.76 73.25 -9.82
N ASP A 202 -5.13 73.96 -10.91
CA ASP A 202 -4.89 73.68 -12.30
C ASP A 202 -3.41 73.35 -12.52
N ASP A 203 -3.10 72.44 -13.40
CA ASP A 203 -2.28 72.69 -14.57
C ASP A 203 -2.25 71.44 -15.48
N GLU A 204 -2.51 71.78 -16.74
CA GLU A 204 -2.33 71.03 -17.96
C GLU A 204 -0.87 70.58 -18.09
N ASP A 205 -0.66 69.36 -18.65
CA ASP A 205 0.25 69.22 -19.80
C ASP A 205 0.23 67.78 -20.33
N ASP A 206 -0.05 67.74 -21.62
CA ASP A 206 0.23 66.75 -22.64
C ASP A 206 1.54 65.99 -22.44
N ASP A 207 1.51 64.72 -22.78
CA ASP A 207 2.46 64.15 -23.75
C ASP A 207 2.05 62.79 -24.23
N GLU A 208 1.73 62.74 -25.53
CA GLU A 208 1.72 61.57 -26.42
C GLU A 208 3.09 60.90 -26.44
N TYR A 209 3.13 59.61 -26.44
CA TYR A 209 4.07 58.81 -27.25
C TYR A 209 3.45 57.54 -27.75
N GLU A 210 3.53 57.46 -29.08
CA GLU A 210 3.15 56.44 -30.02
C GLU A 210 4.02 55.16 -29.89
N ASP A 211 3.40 54.07 -30.30
CA ASP A 211 3.83 52.93 -31.13
C ASP A 211 5.29 52.45 -31.03
N GLU A 212 5.41 51.13 -30.92
CA GLU A 212 6.13 50.33 -31.92
C GLU A 212 5.79 48.84 -31.78
N GLU A 213 5.24 48.33 -32.87
CA GLU A 213 5.17 46.95 -33.30
C GLU A 213 6.58 46.44 -33.60
N ASP A 214 6.73 45.14 -33.58
CA ASP A 214 7.59 44.25 -34.43
C ASP A 214 8.08 43.09 -33.58
N ASP A 215 8.17 41.89 -33.96
CA ASP A 215 8.09 41.09 -35.17
C ASP A 215 8.29 39.63 -34.74
N ASP A 216 7.60 38.76 -35.39
CA ASP A 216 7.86 37.42 -35.85
C ASP A 216 9.21 36.79 -35.48
N ASP A 217 9.15 35.52 -35.02
CA ASP A 217 10.01 34.48 -35.56
C ASP A 217 9.37 33.07 -35.44
N GLU A 218 8.87 32.64 -36.58
CA GLU A 218 8.69 31.25 -37.01
C GLU A 218 10.04 30.52 -37.01
N TYR A 219 10.07 29.32 -36.48
CA TYR A 219 10.96 28.25 -36.99
C TYR A 219 10.22 26.97 -37.11
N GLU A 220 10.05 26.59 -38.38
CA GLU A 220 9.67 25.28 -38.89
C GLU A 220 10.82 24.27 -38.78
N ASP A 221 10.39 23.01 -38.78
CA ASP A 221 10.98 21.79 -39.37
C ASP A 221 12.35 21.30 -38.91
N ASP A 222 12.37 20.04 -38.56
CA ASP A 222 12.94 19.00 -39.43
C ASP A 222 12.59 17.58 -38.95
N GLU A 223 11.90 16.87 -39.83
CA GLU A 223 11.78 15.41 -39.89
C GLU A 223 13.16 14.81 -40.23
N GLU A 224 13.55 13.75 -39.58
CA GLU A 224 14.38 12.71 -40.22
C GLU A 224 13.94 11.32 -39.73
N GLU A 225 13.30 10.63 -40.67
CA GLU A 225 13.27 9.18 -40.81
C GLU A 225 14.72 8.67 -40.99
N ASP A 226 15.06 7.57 -40.39
CA ASP A 226 15.95 6.59 -41.03
C ASP A 226 15.71 5.17 -40.51
N ASP A 227 15.46 4.36 -41.49
CA ASP A 227 15.27 2.93 -41.59
C ASP A 227 16.55 2.12 -41.23
N GLU A 228 16.30 0.79 -41.05
CA GLU A 228 17.18 -0.37 -41.34
C GLU A 228 18.24 -0.78 -40.27
N GLU A 229 18.04 -1.91 -39.64
CA GLU A 229 18.29 -3.35 -39.92
C GLU A 229 17.90 -4.25 -38.73
#